data_515f0c01398027b595901c37e459b3f7
#
_entry.id   515f0c01398027b595901c37e459b3f7
#
_cell.length_a   1.000
_cell.length_b   1.000
_cell.length_c   1.000
_cell.angle_alpha   90.00
_cell.angle_beta   90.00
_cell.angle_gamma   90.00
#
_symmetry.space_group_name_H-M   'P 1'
#
loop_
_entity.id
_entity.type
_entity.pdbx_description
1 polymer ?
#
loop_
_entity_poly.entity_id
_entity_poly.type
_entity_poly.pdbx_seq_one_letter_code
_entity_poly.pdbx_strand_id
1 'polypeptide(L)'
;MSNQSKLLLISMFLGTVIAIISIIETNNDYTNLPDDVIATVNDVIIKREKLDTVINLIGGDKRDGYTDKDQILALERIIEEELLVQYAYKNGFLSADDNIRKTIIRSVIDTIVEQTISIMPEKETLQEFYKSHQEIFATSE
;
A
#
# COMPACT_ATOMS: atom_id res chain seq x y z
N MET A 1 -43.84 -38.55 -7.72
CA MET A 1 -42.48 -38.03 -8.05
C MET A 1 -41.68 -39.22 -8.58
N SER A 2 -41.17 -39.11 -9.78
CA SER A 2 -40.35 -40.17 -10.37
C SER A 2 -39.00 -40.26 -9.66
N ASN A 3 -38.33 -41.42 -9.70
CA ASN A 3 -37.03 -41.58 -9.11
C ASN A 3 -35.96 -40.60 -9.68
N GLN A 4 -36.17 -40.19 -10.94
CA GLN A 4 -35.32 -39.17 -11.59
C GLN A 4 -35.48 -37.81 -10.98
N SER A 5 -36.71 -37.38 -10.60
CA SER A 5 -36.90 -36.08 -9.91
C SER A 5 -36.27 -36.05 -8.53
N LYS A 6 -36.25 -37.16 -7.80
CA LYS A 6 -35.59 -37.29 -6.50
C LYS A 6 -34.05 -37.19 -6.62
N LEU A 7 -33.48 -37.85 -7.65
CA LEU A 7 -32.06 -37.79 -7.95
C LEU A 7 -31.61 -36.37 -8.33
N LEU A 8 -32.39 -35.63 -9.13
CA LEU A 8 -32.08 -34.25 -9.47
C LEU A 8 -32.11 -33.31 -8.25
N LEU A 9 -33.07 -33.48 -7.35
CA LEU A 9 -33.14 -32.68 -6.12
C LEU A 9 -31.96 -32.97 -5.18
N ILE A 10 -31.54 -34.22 -5.07
CA ILE A 10 -30.39 -34.61 -4.24
C ILE A 10 -29.10 -34.04 -4.83
N SER A 11 -28.89 -34.10 -6.14
CA SER A 11 -27.68 -33.55 -6.77
C SER A 11 -27.62 -32.01 -6.67
N MET A 12 -28.78 -31.34 -6.80
CA MET A 12 -28.84 -29.89 -6.60
C MET A 12 -28.49 -29.49 -5.15
N PHE A 13 -29.02 -30.22 -4.17
CA PHE A 13 -28.75 -29.97 -2.77
C PHE A 13 -27.26 -30.22 -2.43
N LEU A 14 -26.70 -31.31 -2.94
CA LEU A 14 -25.29 -31.64 -2.74
C LEU A 14 -24.36 -30.58 -3.37
N GLY A 15 -24.67 -30.08 -4.57
CA GLY A 15 -23.95 -29.02 -5.26
C GLY A 15 -23.95 -27.70 -4.47
N THR A 16 -25.10 -27.30 -3.89
CA THR A 16 -25.18 -26.09 -3.06
C THR A 16 -24.39 -26.21 -1.76
N VAL A 17 -24.40 -27.39 -1.12
CA VAL A 17 -23.60 -27.64 0.11
C VAL A 17 -22.11 -27.55 -0.20
N ILE A 18 -21.63 -28.13 -1.29
CA ILE A 18 -20.21 -28.06 -1.68
C ILE A 18 -19.82 -26.61 -2.00
N ALA A 19 -20.66 -25.84 -2.67
CA ALA A 19 -20.40 -24.43 -2.97
C ALA A 19 -20.31 -23.58 -1.70
N ILE A 20 -21.16 -23.81 -0.72
CA ILE A 20 -21.12 -23.12 0.58
C ILE A 20 -19.84 -23.49 1.35
N ILE A 21 -19.45 -24.75 1.38
CA ILE A 21 -18.21 -25.19 2.03
C ILE A 21 -16.99 -24.52 1.38
N SER A 22 -16.92 -24.48 0.04
CA SER A 22 -15.84 -23.78 -0.69
C SER A 22 -15.75 -22.29 -0.34
N ILE A 23 -16.88 -21.61 -0.16
CA ILE A 23 -16.88 -20.18 0.23
C ILE A 23 -16.38 -20.02 1.67
N ILE A 24 -16.71 -20.95 2.58
CA ILE A 24 -16.27 -20.90 3.96
C ILE A 24 -14.77 -21.22 4.07
N GLU A 25 -14.25 -22.17 3.32
CA GLU A 25 -12.82 -22.49 3.30
C GLU A 25 -11.97 -21.36 2.73
N THR A 26 -12.46 -20.64 1.71
CA THR A 26 -11.75 -19.48 1.14
C THR A 26 -11.63 -18.31 2.13
N ASN A 27 -12.54 -18.24 3.12
CA ASN A 27 -12.50 -17.19 4.15
C ASN A 27 -11.61 -17.53 5.36
N ASN A 28 -11.08 -18.75 5.47
CA ASN A 28 -10.27 -19.18 6.62
C ASN A 28 -8.74 -19.03 6.43
N ASP A 29 -8.27 -18.57 5.26
CA ASP A 29 -6.84 -18.31 5.03
C ASP A 29 -6.29 -17.12 5.83
N TYR A 30 -7.16 -16.34 6.48
CA TYR A 30 -6.78 -15.19 7.31
C TYR A 30 -6.24 -15.58 8.70
N THR A 31 -6.28 -16.85 9.09
CA THR A 31 -5.84 -17.30 10.44
C THR A 31 -4.33 -17.45 10.58
N ASN A 32 -3.55 -17.32 9.50
CA ASN A 32 -2.09 -17.42 9.48
C ASN A 32 -1.42 -16.16 8.90
N LEU A 33 -1.98 -14.98 9.16
CA LEU A 33 -1.27 -13.75 8.79
C LEU A 33 0.00 -13.62 9.64
N PRO A 34 1.12 -13.19 9.06
CA PRO A 34 2.31 -12.84 9.82
C PRO A 34 2.00 -11.84 10.93
N ASP A 35 2.73 -11.90 12.05
CA ASP A 35 2.49 -11.07 13.24
C ASP A 35 2.55 -9.56 12.96
N ASP A 36 3.21 -9.16 11.87
CA ASP A 36 3.31 -7.77 11.41
C ASP A 36 2.13 -7.31 10.53
N VAL A 37 1.23 -8.22 10.14
CA VAL A 37 0.05 -7.92 9.31
C VAL A 37 -1.15 -7.62 10.20
N ILE A 38 -1.80 -6.50 9.97
CA ILE A 38 -2.98 -6.05 10.74
C ILE A 38 -4.28 -6.09 9.95
N ALA A 39 -4.21 -6.01 8.63
CA ALA A 39 -5.37 -6.12 7.74
C ALA A 39 -4.94 -6.51 6.32
N THR A 40 -5.91 -6.94 5.54
CA THR A 40 -5.75 -7.18 4.10
C THR A 40 -6.89 -6.50 3.35
N VAL A 41 -6.57 -5.76 2.31
CA VAL A 41 -7.57 -5.09 1.46
C VAL A 41 -7.45 -5.68 0.07
N ASN A 42 -8.33 -6.60 -0.27
CA ASN A 42 -8.20 -7.48 -1.43
C ASN A 42 -6.84 -8.22 -1.36
N ASP A 43 -5.94 -7.99 -2.33
CA ASP A 43 -4.62 -8.63 -2.41
C ASP A 43 -3.50 -7.82 -1.73
N VAL A 44 -3.82 -6.65 -1.14
CA VAL A 44 -2.83 -5.76 -0.52
C VAL A 44 -2.79 -5.96 0.98
N ILE A 45 -1.60 -6.24 1.49
CA ILE A 45 -1.32 -6.45 2.91
C ILE A 45 -1.04 -5.10 3.58
N ILE A 46 -1.76 -4.81 4.67
CA ILE A 46 -1.52 -3.65 5.53
C ILE A 46 -0.72 -4.10 6.74
N LYS A 47 0.50 -3.56 6.86
CA LYS A 47 1.41 -3.85 7.95
C LYS A 47 1.20 -2.93 9.14
N ARG A 48 1.56 -3.41 10.32
CA ARG A 48 1.54 -2.66 11.58
C ARG A 48 2.34 -1.35 11.50
N GLU A 49 3.50 -1.36 10.84
CA GLU A 49 4.35 -0.18 10.63
C GLU A 49 3.58 0.99 10.00
N LYS A 50 2.70 0.71 9.02
CA LYS A 50 1.87 1.75 8.40
C LYS A 50 0.87 2.33 9.39
N LEU A 51 0.27 1.50 10.24
CA LEU A 51 -0.64 1.95 11.29
C LEU A 51 0.09 2.84 12.30
N ASP A 52 1.25 2.42 12.77
CA ASP A 52 2.06 3.17 13.74
C ASP A 52 2.46 4.54 13.16
N THR A 53 2.81 4.58 11.87
CA THR A 53 3.12 5.84 11.17
C THR A 53 1.91 6.78 11.15
N VAL A 54 0.72 6.29 10.79
CA VAL A 54 -0.50 7.11 10.74
C VAL A 54 -0.92 7.57 12.12
N ILE A 55 -0.82 6.70 13.13
CA ILE A 55 -1.11 7.06 14.52
C ILE A 55 -0.17 8.17 14.98
N ASN A 56 1.13 8.07 14.72
CA ASN A 56 2.11 9.09 15.08
C ASN A 56 1.84 10.43 14.39
N LEU A 57 1.39 10.41 13.13
CA LEU A 57 1.02 11.63 12.41
C LEU A 57 -0.24 12.30 12.95
N ILE A 58 -1.25 11.51 13.35
CA ILE A 58 -2.52 12.03 13.88
C ILE A 58 -2.36 12.53 15.32
N GLY A 59 -1.48 11.89 16.07
CA GLY A 59 -1.40 12.06 17.51
C GLY A 59 -0.17 12.77 18.04
N GLY A 60 0.67 13.36 17.20
CA GLY A 60 1.89 14.05 17.61
C GLY A 60 1.72 15.10 18.73
N ASP A 61 0.48 15.54 19.01
CA ASP A 61 0.14 16.51 20.06
C ASP A 61 -0.62 15.91 21.26
N LYS A 62 -0.90 14.59 21.27
CA LYS A 62 -1.64 13.99 22.39
C LYS A 62 -0.72 13.63 23.55
N ARG A 63 -0.85 14.36 24.67
CA ARG A 63 -0.09 14.11 25.92
C ARG A 63 -0.46 12.80 26.62
N ASP A 64 -1.64 12.25 26.36
CA ASP A 64 -2.21 11.10 27.07
C ASP A 64 -2.04 9.75 26.34
N GLY A 65 -1.26 9.72 25.24
CA GLY A 65 -1.10 8.52 24.42
C GLY A 65 -2.31 8.24 23.51
N TYR A 66 -2.30 7.07 22.85
CA TYR A 66 -3.35 6.67 21.92
C TYR A 66 -4.33 5.74 22.58
N THR A 67 -5.62 5.92 22.27
CA THR A 67 -6.69 5.01 22.68
C THR A 67 -6.93 3.94 21.61
N ASP A 68 -7.56 2.82 21.98
CA ASP A 68 -7.99 1.80 21.03
C ASP A 68 -8.90 2.38 19.94
N LYS A 69 -9.71 3.40 20.29
CA LYS A 69 -10.54 4.10 19.32
C LYS A 69 -9.71 4.85 18.27
N ASP A 70 -8.62 5.48 18.67
CA ASP A 70 -7.72 6.17 17.73
C ASP A 70 -7.06 5.16 16.76
N GLN A 71 -6.71 3.97 17.25
CA GLN A 71 -6.16 2.90 16.42
C GLN A 71 -7.18 2.39 15.40
N ILE A 72 -8.43 2.17 15.82
CA ILE A 72 -9.50 1.75 14.92
C ILE A 72 -9.73 2.80 13.83
N LEU A 73 -9.84 4.07 14.18
CA LEU A 73 -10.02 5.17 13.22
C LEU A 73 -8.85 5.30 12.25
N ALA A 74 -7.63 5.12 12.73
CA ALA A 74 -6.44 5.13 11.87
C ALA A 74 -6.44 3.94 10.89
N LEU A 75 -6.82 2.76 11.35
CA LEU A 75 -6.93 1.58 10.51
C LEU A 75 -8.02 1.72 9.45
N GLU A 76 -9.21 2.20 9.83
CA GLU A 76 -10.31 2.49 8.90
C GLU A 76 -9.84 3.44 7.79
N ARG A 77 -9.15 4.52 8.16
CA ARG A 77 -8.61 5.47 7.18
C ARG A 77 -7.61 4.84 6.23
N ILE A 78 -6.70 3.99 6.72
CA ILE A 78 -5.74 3.28 5.87
C ILE A 78 -6.45 2.38 4.87
N ILE A 79 -7.50 1.67 5.30
CA ILE A 79 -8.32 0.80 4.45
C ILE A 79 -9.03 1.63 3.38
N GLU A 80 -9.65 2.74 3.76
CA GLU A 80 -10.31 3.64 2.81
C GLU A 80 -9.34 4.22 1.78
N GLU A 81 -8.17 4.67 2.21
CA GLU A 81 -7.12 5.17 1.31
C GLU A 81 -6.68 4.08 0.30
N GLU A 82 -6.47 2.85 0.78
CA GLU A 82 -6.08 1.72 -0.09
C GLU A 82 -7.16 1.40 -1.12
N LEU A 83 -8.44 1.36 -0.70
CA LEU A 83 -9.56 1.13 -1.61
C LEU A 83 -9.66 2.22 -2.69
N LEU A 84 -9.42 3.49 -2.32
CA LEU A 84 -9.40 4.61 -3.28
C LEU A 84 -8.24 4.50 -4.28
N VAL A 85 -7.06 4.08 -3.82
CA VAL A 85 -5.89 3.85 -4.69
C VAL A 85 -6.17 2.72 -5.68
N GLN A 86 -6.73 1.60 -5.20
CA GLN A 86 -7.11 0.48 -6.07
C GLN A 86 -8.20 0.87 -7.07
N TYR A 87 -9.17 1.67 -6.65
CA TYR A 87 -10.19 2.22 -7.54
C TYR A 87 -9.58 3.11 -8.62
N ALA A 88 -8.68 4.02 -8.23
CA ALA A 88 -7.99 4.90 -9.16
C ALA A 88 -7.14 4.12 -10.18
N TYR A 89 -6.42 3.10 -9.71
CA TYR A 89 -5.64 2.21 -10.59
C TYR A 89 -6.54 1.48 -11.59
N LYS A 90 -7.61 0.83 -11.09
CA LYS A 90 -8.55 0.06 -11.91
C LYS A 90 -9.24 0.90 -12.98
N ASN A 91 -9.52 2.17 -12.70
CA ASN A 91 -10.19 3.09 -13.61
C ASN A 91 -9.22 3.96 -14.44
N GLY A 92 -7.91 3.69 -14.39
CA GLY A 92 -6.92 4.34 -15.23
C GLY A 92 -6.59 5.79 -14.84
N PHE A 93 -6.99 6.28 -13.67
CA PHE A 93 -6.70 7.64 -13.22
C PHE A 93 -5.20 7.94 -13.18
N LEU A 94 -4.37 6.93 -12.81
CA LEU A 94 -2.91 7.10 -12.75
C LEU A 94 -2.28 7.43 -14.10
N SER A 95 -2.89 7.00 -15.20
CA SER A 95 -2.40 7.26 -16.56
C SER A 95 -3.11 8.41 -17.27
N ALA A 96 -4.34 8.74 -16.86
CA ALA A 96 -5.18 9.73 -17.51
C ALA A 96 -4.97 11.15 -16.98
N ASP A 97 -4.56 11.32 -15.72
CA ASP A 97 -4.36 12.62 -15.08
C ASP A 97 -2.89 13.03 -15.09
N ASP A 98 -2.59 14.15 -15.76
CA ASP A 98 -1.23 14.68 -15.87
C ASP A 98 -0.63 15.11 -14.54
N ASN A 99 -1.44 15.55 -13.57
CA ASN A 99 -0.93 15.96 -12.26
C ASN A 99 -0.51 14.74 -11.44
N ILE A 100 -1.29 13.67 -11.48
CA ILE A 100 -0.94 12.39 -10.85
C ILE A 100 0.36 11.87 -11.47
N ARG A 101 0.48 11.86 -12.80
CA ARG A 101 1.71 11.44 -13.50
C ARG A 101 2.92 12.26 -13.07
N LYS A 102 2.81 13.59 -13.03
CA LYS A 102 3.90 14.47 -12.57
C LYS A 102 4.29 14.19 -11.12
N THR A 103 3.32 13.93 -10.25
CA THR A 103 3.57 13.60 -8.85
C THR A 103 4.34 12.29 -8.71
N ILE A 104 3.94 11.25 -9.45
CA ILE A 104 4.64 9.96 -9.49
C ILE A 104 6.08 10.14 -10.00
N ILE A 105 6.26 10.86 -11.11
CA ILE A 105 7.58 11.11 -11.69
C ILE A 105 8.48 11.82 -10.68
N ARG A 106 7.97 12.88 -10.01
CA ARG A 106 8.72 13.59 -8.98
C ARG A 106 9.12 12.66 -7.84
N SER A 107 8.20 11.87 -7.30
CA SER A 107 8.48 10.93 -6.22
C SER A 107 9.55 9.90 -6.60
N VAL A 108 9.51 9.39 -7.83
CA VAL A 108 10.53 8.45 -8.34
C VAL A 108 11.89 9.14 -8.45
N ILE A 109 11.94 10.37 -8.99
CA ILE A 109 13.20 11.14 -9.08
C ILE A 109 13.77 11.40 -7.68
N ASP A 110 12.94 11.84 -6.73
CA ASP A 110 13.37 12.11 -5.36
C ASP A 110 13.96 10.84 -4.71
N THR A 111 13.32 9.70 -4.89
CA THR A 111 13.83 8.41 -4.38
C THR A 111 15.18 8.04 -5.00
N ILE A 112 15.36 8.23 -6.31
CA ILE A 112 16.63 7.94 -7.00
C ILE A 112 17.73 8.89 -6.49
N VAL A 113 17.40 10.16 -6.33
CA VAL A 113 18.33 11.18 -5.83
C VAL A 113 18.76 10.84 -4.40
N GLU A 114 17.84 10.52 -3.50
CA GLU A 114 18.14 10.13 -2.12
C GLU A 114 19.06 8.90 -2.06
N GLN A 115 18.81 7.88 -2.88
CA GLN A 115 19.68 6.71 -2.97
C GLN A 115 21.09 7.06 -3.47
N THR A 116 21.19 8.04 -4.35
CA THR A 116 22.48 8.47 -4.94
C THR A 116 23.26 9.39 -3.98
N ILE A 117 22.59 10.29 -3.27
CA ILE A 117 23.21 11.21 -2.30
C ILE A 117 23.78 10.45 -1.08
N SER A 118 23.26 9.28 -0.75
CA SER A 118 23.81 8.46 0.33
C SER A 118 25.23 7.96 0.04
N ILE A 119 25.69 8.05 -1.22
CA ILE A 119 27.09 7.83 -1.61
C ILE A 119 27.79 9.19 -1.62
N MET A 120 28.27 9.63 -0.45
CA MET A 120 29.03 10.88 -0.35
C MET A 120 30.37 10.71 -1.11
N PRO A 121 30.64 11.51 -2.16
CA PRO A 121 31.89 11.39 -2.92
C PRO A 121 33.09 11.75 -2.02
N GLU A 122 34.21 11.11 -2.29
CA GLU A 122 35.47 11.46 -1.60
C GLU A 122 35.86 12.91 -1.89
N LYS A 123 36.52 13.54 -0.94
CA LYS A 123 36.90 14.95 -1.02
C LYS A 123 37.73 15.25 -2.25
N GLU A 124 38.58 14.34 -2.65
CA GLU A 124 39.45 14.41 -3.82
C GLU A 124 38.62 14.49 -5.10
N THR A 125 37.59 13.64 -5.24
CA THR A 125 36.65 13.64 -6.37
C THR A 125 35.86 14.94 -6.48
N LEU A 126 35.43 15.50 -5.33
CA LEU A 126 34.78 16.81 -5.30
C LEU A 126 35.68 17.94 -5.76
N GLN A 127 36.96 17.91 -5.37
CA GLN A 127 37.93 18.92 -5.79
C GLN A 127 38.26 18.83 -7.28
N GLU A 128 38.37 17.62 -7.83
CA GLU A 128 38.59 17.44 -9.26
C GLU A 128 37.38 17.91 -10.07
N PHE A 129 36.17 17.57 -9.63
CA PHE A 129 34.93 18.05 -10.26
C PHE A 129 34.84 19.57 -10.25
N TYR A 130 35.12 20.21 -9.11
CA TYR A 130 35.13 21.68 -9.01
C TYR A 130 36.14 22.33 -9.96
N LYS A 131 37.35 21.78 -10.04
CA LYS A 131 38.41 22.31 -10.92
C LYS A 131 38.05 22.19 -12.42
N SER A 132 37.40 21.08 -12.79
CA SER A 132 37.05 20.81 -14.18
C SER A 132 35.78 21.54 -14.65
N HIS A 133 34.96 22.08 -13.70
CA HIS A 133 33.66 22.68 -14.01
C HIS A 133 33.50 24.06 -13.36
N GLN A 134 34.58 24.84 -13.29
CA GLN A 134 34.57 26.16 -12.63
C GLN A 134 33.52 27.12 -13.22
N GLU A 135 33.24 26.99 -14.53
CA GLU A 135 32.21 27.77 -15.21
C GLU A 135 30.79 27.59 -14.65
N ILE A 136 30.47 26.40 -14.07
CA ILE A 136 29.16 26.13 -13.49
C ILE A 136 29.00 26.87 -12.15
N PHE A 137 30.10 27.14 -11.46
CA PHE A 137 30.13 27.77 -10.14
C PHE A 137 30.45 29.27 -10.20
N ALA A 138 30.75 29.79 -11.41
CA ALA A 138 30.96 31.22 -11.59
C ALA A 138 29.62 31.95 -11.53
N THR A 139 29.42 32.77 -10.50
CA THR A 139 28.25 33.67 -10.40
C THR A 139 28.46 34.78 -11.43
N SER A 140 27.51 34.95 -12.35
CA SER A 140 27.47 36.16 -13.18
C SER A 140 27.15 37.37 -12.29
N GLU A 141 28.12 38.27 -12.07
CA GLU A 141 27.85 39.58 -11.52
C GLU A 141 26.99 40.43 -12.48
#